data_beb095447a0859a2cb7cfce79039e6cb
#
_entry.id   beb095447a0859a2cb7cfce79039e6cb
#
_cell.length_a   1.000
_cell.length_b   1.000
_cell.length_c   1.000
_cell.angle_alpha   90.00
_cell.angle_beta   90.00
_cell.angle_gamma   90.00
#
_symmetry.space_group_name_H-M   'P 1'
#
loop_
_entity.id
_entity.type
_entity.pdbx_description
1 polymer ?
#
loop_
_entity_poly.entity_id
_entity_poly.type
_entity_poly.pdbx_seq_one_letter_code
_entity_poly.pdbx_strand_id
1 'polypeptide(L)'
;MNTLQRRAAGFTLIELMITVAVVGILAAIAYPAYTNQIAKGRRAECRAGLMQALQQQERYFTQFNTYAATATANNNIRTFSGDTATRSACNSFTATACGSGLTDCVLVEGTMRQADPAGITQLSLSSQGTKGCRINGGATVTGNTTCWP
;
A
#
# COMPACT_ATOMS: atom_id res chain seq x y z
N MET A 1 -41.36 35.81 39.47
CA MET A 1 -40.66 35.05 38.40
C MET A 1 -39.84 33.94 39.04
N ASN A 2 -40.35 32.68 38.99
CA ASN A 2 -39.65 31.50 39.56
C ASN A 2 -38.75 30.93 38.50
N THR A 3 -37.46 31.11 38.63
CA THR A 3 -36.46 30.42 37.84
C THR A 3 -36.35 28.97 38.25
N LEU A 4 -36.87 28.05 37.44
CA LEU A 4 -36.66 26.62 37.60
C LEU A 4 -35.19 26.31 37.37
N GLN A 5 -34.41 26.17 38.44
CA GLN A 5 -33.08 25.63 38.39
C GLN A 5 -33.16 24.13 37.93
N ARG A 6 -32.80 23.86 36.68
CA ARG A 6 -32.61 22.48 36.21
C ARG A 6 -31.38 21.93 36.93
N ARG A 7 -31.56 20.95 37.81
CA ARG A 7 -30.47 20.18 38.40
C ARG A 7 -29.80 19.38 37.27
N ALA A 8 -28.53 19.68 36.99
CA ALA A 8 -27.72 18.84 36.13
C ALA A 8 -27.54 17.49 36.85
N ALA A 9 -28.01 16.42 36.30
CA ALA A 9 -27.74 15.06 36.78
C ALA A 9 -26.29 14.73 36.37
N GLY A 10 -25.45 14.46 37.36
CA GLY A 10 -24.08 13.99 37.11
C GLY A 10 -24.07 12.49 36.80
N PHE A 11 -23.07 12.03 36.03
CA PHE A 11 -22.84 10.62 35.76
C PHE A 11 -22.48 9.86 37.03
N THR A 12 -22.98 8.65 37.19
CA THR A 12 -22.59 7.74 38.25
C THR A 12 -21.27 7.05 37.91
N LEU A 13 -20.48 6.68 38.94
CA LEU A 13 -19.22 5.98 38.75
C LEU A 13 -19.45 4.62 38.06
N ILE A 14 -20.52 3.91 38.39
CA ILE A 14 -20.87 2.61 37.78
C ILE A 14 -21.21 2.74 36.29
N GLU A 15 -21.90 3.79 35.88
CA GLU A 15 -22.26 4.07 34.50
C GLU A 15 -20.99 4.33 33.66
N LEU A 16 -20.03 5.07 34.21
CA LEU A 16 -18.74 5.29 33.55
C LEU A 16 -17.93 3.99 33.43
N MET A 17 -17.94 3.13 34.47
CA MET A 17 -17.23 1.85 34.40
C MET A 17 -17.83 0.91 33.34
N ILE A 18 -19.16 0.83 33.26
CA ILE A 18 -19.83 -0.01 32.25
C ILE A 18 -19.56 0.52 30.83
N THR A 19 -19.64 1.83 30.61
CA THR A 19 -19.37 2.41 29.28
C THR A 19 -17.94 2.17 28.83
N VAL A 20 -16.94 2.34 29.69
CA VAL A 20 -15.54 2.07 29.37
C VAL A 20 -15.32 0.58 29.08
N ALA A 21 -15.94 -0.32 29.83
CA ALA A 21 -15.84 -1.76 29.60
C ALA A 21 -16.39 -2.15 28.21
N VAL A 22 -17.58 -1.64 27.85
CA VAL A 22 -18.21 -1.90 26.54
C VAL A 22 -17.35 -1.34 25.41
N VAL A 23 -16.87 -0.09 25.52
CA VAL A 23 -15.98 0.52 24.53
C VAL A 23 -14.69 -0.27 24.37
N GLY A 24 -14.11 -0.77 25.48
CA GLY A 24 -12.91 -1.61 25.43
C GLY A 24 -13.09 -2.90 24.64
N ILE A 25 -14.21 -3.58 24.84
CA ILE A 25 -14.55 -4.82 24.10
C ILE A 25 -14.73 -4.51 22.61
N LEU A 26 -15.48 -3.47 22.26
CA LEU A 26 -15.69 -3.08 20.88
C LEU A 26 -14.38 -2.67 20.18
N ALA A 27 -13.53 -1.91 20.86
CA ALA A 27 -12.24 -1.49 20.34
C ALA A 27 -11.32 -2.68 20.06
N ALA A 28 -11.31 -3.70 20.92
CA ALA A 28 -10.49 -4.91 20.74
C ALA A 28 -10.81 -5.65 19.43
N ILE A 29 -12.06 -5.63 18.98
CA ILE A 29 -12.49 -6.27 17.73
C ILE A 29 -12.33 -5.32 16.53
N ALA A 30 -12.65 -4.04 16.71
CA ALA A 30 -12.65 -3.06 15.62
C ALA A 30 -11.23 -2.69 15.16
N TYR A 31 -10.27 -2.60 16.08
CA TYR A 31 -8.91 -2.15 15.76
C TYR A 31 -8.18 -3.04 14.74
N PRO A 32 -8.10 -4.38 14.90
CA PRO A 32 -7.43 -5.23 13.90
C PRO A 32 -8.16 -5.25 12.56
N ALA A 33 -9.49 -5.17 12.54
CA ALA A 33 -10.25 -5.08 11.30
C ALA A 33 -9.93 -3.79 10.52
N TYR A 34 -9.84 -2.67 11.23
CA TYR A 34 -9.51 -1.37 10.66
C TYR A 34 -8.09 -1.33 10.07
N THR A 35 -7.08 -1.81 10.81
CA THR A 35 -5.68 -1.85 10.33
C THR A 35 -5.52 -2.71 9.09
N ASN A 36 -6.20 -3.86 9.02
CA ASN A 36 -6.22 -4.72 7.85
C ASN A 36 -6.85 -4.03 6.62
N GLN A 37 -7.91 -3.26 6.81
CA GLN A 37 -8.57 -2.55 5.72
C GLN A 37 -7.67 -1.43 5.16
N ILE A 38 -7.00 -0.68 6.03
CA ILE A 38 -6.00 0.32 5.62
C ILE A 38 -4.86 -0.33 4.83
N ALA A 39 -4.35 -1.48 5.27
CA ALA A 39 -3.30 -2.21 4.57
C ALA A 39 -3.73 -2.65 3.16
N LYS A 40 -4.97 -3.14 3.00
CA LYS A 40 -5.54 -3.46 1.68
C LYS A 40 -5.57 -2.24 0.75
N GLY A 41 -5.97 -1.07 1.26
CA GLY A 41 -5.99 0.18 0.51
C GLY A 41 -4.58 0.58 0.04
N ARG A 42 -3.57 0.49 0.91
CA ARG A 42 -2.17 0.77 0.56
C ARG A 42 -1.64 -0.18 -0.52
N ARG A 43 -1.95 -1.47 -0.44
CA ARG A 43 -1.58 -2.45 -1.48
C ARG A 43 -2.24 -2.09 -2.81
N ALA A 44 -3.52 -1.70 -2.79
CA ALA A 44 -4.24 -1.28 -4.00
C ALA A 44 -3.60 -0.05 -4.65
N GLU A 45 -3.24 0.97 -3.84
CA GLU A 45 -2.52 2.15 -4.32
C GLU A 45 -1.16 1.78 -4.93
N CYS A 46 -0.38 0.93 -4.26
CA CYS A 46 0.93 0.49 -4.78
C CYS A 46 0.78 -0.25 -6.11
N ARG A 47 -0.19 -1.18 -6.22
CA ARG A 47 -0.47 -1.89 -7.48
C ARG A 47 -0.86 -0.94 -8.62
N ALA A 48 -1.71 0.03 -8.34
CA ALA A 48 -2.08 1.04 -9.34
C ALA A 48 -0.87 1.85 -9.81
N GLY A 49 0.01 2.24 -8.88
CA GLY A 49 1.26 2.92 -9.20
C GLY A 49 2.22 2.08 -10.05
N LEU A 50 2.36 0.76 -9.74
CA LEU A 50 3.16 -0.17 -10.52
C LEU A 50 2.61 -0.34 -11.95
N MET A 51 1.30 -0.45 -12.10
CA MET A 51 0.66 -0.52 -13.43
C MET A 51 0.92 0.75 -14.25
N GLN A 52 0.85 1.93 -13.63
CA GLN A 52 1.16 3.20 -14.29
C GLN A 52 2.64 3.28 -14.67
N ALA A 53 3.55 2.88 -13.78
CA ALA A 53 4.98 2.84 -14.07
C ALA A 53 5.28 1.90 -15.24
N LEU A 54 4.65 0.72 -15.28
CA LEU A 54 4.81 -0.22 -16.38
C LEU A 54 4.28 0.35 -17.71
N GLN A 55 3.12 1.02 -17.71
CA GLN A 55 2.62 1.69 -18.91
C GLN A 55 3.59 2.77 -19.44
N GLN A 56 4.27 3.48 -18.54
CA GLN A 56 5.30 4.45 -18.91
C GLN A 56 6.55 3.75 -19.46
N GLN A 57 6.93 2.59 -18.92
CA GLN A 57 7.99 1.74 -19.45
C GLN A 57 7.67 1.24 -20.87
N GLU A 58 6.43 0.83 -21.15
CA GLU A 58 5.99 0.42 -22.49
C GLU A 58 6.08 1.59 -23.49
N ARG A 59 5.68 2.80 -23.08
CA ARG A 59 5.85 4.00 -23.93
C ARG A 59 7.31 4.31 -24.19
N TYR A 60 8.16 4.16 -23.21
CA TYR A 60 9.61 4.33 -23.38
C TYR A 60 10.17 3.28 -24.34
N PHE A 61 9.76 2.03 -24.20
CA PHE A 61 10.16 0.94 -25.09
C PHE A 61 9.78 1.19 -26.55
N THR A 62 8.58 1.75 -26.82
CA THR A 62 8.15 2.07 -28.20
C THR A 62 9.03 3.15 -28.87
N GLN A 63 9.71 3.99 -28.09
CA GLN A 63 10.56 5.06 -28.61
C GLN A 63 12.04 4.62 -28.74
N PHE A 64 12.51 3.80 -27.80
CA PHE A 64 13.94 3.48 -27.66
C PHE A 64 14.28 2.01 -27.90
N ASN A 65 13.29 1.13 -28.15
CA ASN A 65 13.43 -0.33 -28.27
C ASN A 65 14.16 -0.98 -27.06
N THR A 66 14.07 -0.37 -25.90
CA THR A 66 14.61 -0.87 -24.63
C THR A 66 13.81 -0.28 -23.46
N TYR A 67 13.68 -1.01 -22.36
CA TYR A 67 13.13 -0.49 -21.13
C TYR A 67 14.16 0.36 -20.37
N ALA A 68 13.72 1.29 -19.55
CA ALA A 68 14.62 2.08 -18.72
C ALA A 68 15.03 1.29 -17.47
N ALA A 69 16.33 1.23 -17.18
CA ALA A 69 16.90 0.47 -16.05
C ALA A 69 16.51 0.97 -14.67
N THR A 70 16.05 2.19 -14.55
CA THR A 70 15.58 2.79 -13.29
C THR A 70 14.60 3.90 -13.66
N ALA A 71 13.54 4.02 -12.89
CA ALA A 71 12.68 5.18 -12.97
C ALA A 71 13.51 6.39 -12.52
N THR A 72 14.03 7.16 -13.48
CA THR A 72 14.73 8.43 -13.23
C THR A 72 13.84 9.57 -13.67
N ALA A 73 13.98 10.71 -13.01
CA ALA A 73 13.23 11.92 -13.37
C ALA A 73 13.42 12.31 -14.86
N ASN A 74 14.53 11.92 -15.47
CA ASN A 74 14.84 12.19 -16.87
C ASN A 74 14.05 11.35 -17.88
N ASN A 75 13.49 10.18 -17.43
CA ASN A 75 12.75 9.27 -18.31
C ASN A 75 11.23 9.45 -18.15
N ASN A 76 10.79 10.39 -17.33
CA ASN A 76 9.39 10.66 -17.01
C ASN A 76 8.61 9.41 -16.54
N ILE A 77 9.34 8.44 -15.94
CA ILE A 77 8.77 7.21 -15.40
C ILE A 77 8.53 7.41 -13.89
N ARG A 78 7.37 7.01 -13.44
CA ARG A 78 6.92 7.14 -12.06
C ARG A 78 7.84 6.35 -11.10
N THR A 79 8.24 6.97 -10.00
CA THR A 79 9.14 6.39 -9.00
C THR A 79 8.47 6.03 -7.67
N PHE A 80 7.17 6.33 -7.50
CA PHE A 80 6.36 6.06 -6.30
C PHE A 80 4.87 5.94 -6.66
N SER A 81 4.03 5.43 -5.75
CA SER A 81 2.64 5.08 -6.06
C SER A 81 1.65 6.25 -6.04
N GLY A 82 1.73 7.15 -5.09
CA GLY A 82 0.76 8.24 -4.88
C GLY A 82 1.20 9.58 -5.48
N ASP A 83 0.77 10.68 -4.86
CA ASP A 83 1.07 12.04 -5.33
C ASP A 83 2.47 12.49 -4.94
N THR A 84 2.99 12.01 -3.80
CA THR A 84 4.33 12.34 -3.30
C THR A 84 5.00 11.12 -2.71
N ALA A 85 6.33 10.99 -2.86
CA ALA A 85 7.09 9.88 -2.29
C ALA A 85 6.92 9.74 -0.76
N THR A 86 6.74 10.85 -0.06
CA THR A 86 6.60 10.88 1.40
C THR A 86 5.25 10.42 1.93
N ARG A 87 4.19 10.44 1.11
CA ARG A 87 2.81 10.05 1.50
C ARG A 87 2.34 8.78 0.81
N SER A 88 3.04 8.34 -0.24
CA SER A 88 2.67 7.17 -1.03
C SER A 88 2.78 5.87 -0.25
N ALA A 89 1.94 4.90 -0.58
CA ALA A 89 1.99 3.55 -0.04
C ALA A 89 3.29 2.82 -0.42
N CYS A 90 3.71 2.96 -1.69
CA CYS A 90 5.05 2.57 -2.17
C CYS A 90 5.87 3.82 -2.45
N ASN A 91 6.97 3.99 -1.71
CA ASN A 91 7.81 5.18 -1.74
C ASN A 91 8.95 5.11 -2.78
N SER A 92 9.20 3.94 -3.34
CA SER A 92 10.26 3.72 -4.32
C SER A 92 9.86 2.64 -5.30
N PHE A 93 10.00 2.94 -6.60
CA PHE A 93 9.91 1.95 -7.67
C PHE A 93 11.31 1.75 -8.25
N THR A 94 11.69 0.49 -8.43
CA THR A 94 12.90 0.08 -9.13
C THR A 94 12.53 -0.72 -10.36
N ALA A 95 13.31 -0.62 -11.42
CA ALA A 95 13.11 -1.37 -12.65
C ALA A 95 14.39 -2.14 -12.97
N THR A 96 14.27 -3.44 -13.17
CA THR A 96 15.36 -4.36 -13.48
C THR A 96 14.98 -5.25 -14.63
N ALA A 97 15.96 -5.80 -15.35
CA ALA A 97 15.69 -6.81 -16.36
C ALA A 97 15.13 -8.09 -15.72
N CYS A 98 14.13 -8.69 -16.32
CA CYS A 98 13.56 -9.99 -15.89
C CYS A 98 13.83 -11.14 -16.87
N GLY A 99 14.64 -10.91 -17.88
CA GLY A 99 15.04 -11.89 -18.89
C GLY A 99 16.49 -11.71 -19.27
N SER A 100 16.80 -11.88 -20.56
CA SER A 100 18.16 -11.71 -21.11
C SER A 100 18.65 -10.25 -21.11
N GLY A 101 17.75 -9.28 -20.90
CA GLY A 101 18.10 -7.85 -20.83
C GLY A 101 16.88 -6.94 -20.82
N LEU A 102 17.12 -5.65 -20.75
CA LEU A 102 16.07 -4.63 -20.80
C LEU A 102 15.44 -4.45 -22.19
N THR A 103 16.02 -5.07 -23.21
CA THR A 103 15.41 -5.17 -24.55
C THR A 103 14.34 -6.26 -24.64
N ASP A 104 14.27 -7.14 -23.66
CA ASP A 104 13.38 -8.29 -23.63
C ASP A 104 12.26 -8.14 -22.59
N CYS A 105 12.63 -7.83 -21.37
CA CYS A 105 11.68 -7.79 -20.27
C CYS A 105 12.13 -6.80 -19.18
N VAL A 106 11.14 -6.12 -18.55
CA VAL A 106 11.35 -5.32 -17.35
C VAL A 106 10.49 -5.81 -16.20
N LEU A 107 11.08 -5.91 -15.03
CA LEU A 107 10.42 -6.12 -13.73
C LEU A 107 10.42 -4.79 -12.97
N VAL A 108 9.23 -4.30 -12.66
CA VAL A 108 9.06 -3.12 -11.80
C VAL A 108 8.68 -3.59 -10.39
N GLU A 109 9.45 -3.18 -9.41
CA GLU A 109 9.25 -3.51 -8.00
C GLU A 109 8.94 -2.25 -7.20
N GLY A 110 7.91 -2.30 -6.37
CA GLY A 110 7.52 -1.21 -5.48
C GLY A 110 7.74 -1.59 -4.01
N THR A 111 8.54 -0.81 -3.30
CA THR A 111 8.81 -1.02 -1.87
C THR A 111 7.72 -0.34 -1.02
N MET A 112 7.09 -1.11 -0.15
CA MET A 112 6.07 -0.62 0.80
C MET A 112 6.72 0.30 1.83
N ARG A 113 6.16 1.50 2.02
CA ARG A 113 6.69 2.49 2.98
C ARG A 113 6.40 2.14 4.43
N GLN A 114 5.27 1.51 4.69
CA GLN A 114 4.83 1.18 6.04
C GLN A 114 4.69 -0.33 6.19
N ALA A 115 4.91 -0.80 7.41
CA ALA A 115 4.70 -2.20 7.76
C ALA A 115 3.26 -2.64 7.40
N ASP A 116 3.17 -3.80 6.77
CA ASP A 116 1.93 -4.44 6.38
C ASP A 116 1.64 -5.59 7.36
N PRO A 117 0.40 -5.73 7.89
CA PRO A 117 0.05 -6.82 8.82
C PRO A 117 0.29 -8.22 8.24
N ALA A 118 0.24 -8.39 6.91
CA ALA A 118 0.57 -9.65 6.24
C ALA A 118 2.06 -9.78 5.90
N GLY A 119 2.91 -8.86 6.40
CA GLY A 119 4.36 -8.90 6.18
C GLY A 119 4.80 -8.52 4.77
N ILE A 120 3.93 -7.98 3.93
CA ILE A 120 4.29 -7.60 2.55
C ILE A 120 5.23 -6.40 2.58
N THR A 121 6.43 -6.58 2.03
CA THR A 121 7.49 -5.55 1.97
C THR A 121 7.64 -4.95 0.59
N GLN A 122 7.39 -5.73 -0.46
CA GLN A 122 7.46 -5.28 -1.86
C GLN A 122 6.35 -5.92 -2.70
N LEU A 123 5.92 -5.20 -3.72
CA LEU A 123 5.06 -5.71 -4.80
C LEU A 123 5.82 -5.59 -6.12
N SER A 124 5.64 -6.55 -7.02
CA SER A 124 6.32 -6.57 -8.32
C SER A 124 5.37 -6.89 -9.46
N LEU A 125 5.69 -6.34 -10.63
CA LEU A 125 4.95 -6.56 -11.87
C LEU A 125 5.94 -6.52 -13.04
N SER A 126 5.94 -7.57 -13.87
CA SER A 126 6.76 -7.61 -15.09
C SER A 126 5.99 -7.18 -16.33
N SER A 127 6.71 -6.79 -17.38
CA SER A 127 6.13 -6.52 -18.72
C SER A 127 5.44 -7.75 -19.32
N GLN A 128 5.82 -8.95 -18.90
CA GLN A 128 5.17 -10.21 -19.29
C GLN A 128 3.91 -10.52 -18.47
N GLY A 129 3.48 -9.61 -17.58
CA GLY A 129 2.29 -9.78 -16.74
C GLY A 129 2.49 -10.64 -15.49
N THR A 130 3.72 -11.07 -15.19
CA THR A 130 4.01 -11.82 -13.95
C THR A 130 3.86 -10.91 -12.75
N LYS A 131 2.99 -11.31 -11.82
CA LYS A 131 2.68 -10.59 -10.59
C LYS A 131 3.34 -11.29 -9.41
N GLY A 132 4.09 -10.55 -8.62
CA GLY A 132 4.78 -11.10 -7.45
C GLY A 132 4.74 -10.18 -6.25
N CYS A 133 5.17 -10.69 -5.11
CA CYS A 133 5.42 -9.90 -3.92
C CYS A 133 6.52 -10.55 -3.07
N ARG A 134 7.10 -9.75 -2.19
CA ARG A 134 8.06 -10.19 -1.21
C ARG A 134 7.47 -10.05 0.19
N ILE A 135 7.52 -11.13 0.97
CA ILE A 135 6.97 -11.18 2.33
C ILE A 135 8.14 -11.29 3.31
N ASN A 136 8.13 -10.44 4.35
CA ASN A 136 9.16 -10.37 5.40
C ASN A 136 10.60 -10.29 4.86
N GLY A 137 10.79 -9.62 3.71
CA GLY A 137 12.10 -9.50 3.07
C GLY A 137 12.64 -10.79 2.43
N GLY A 138 11.84 -11.85 2.39
CA GLY A 138 12.20 -13.13 1.78
C GLY A 138 12.23 -13.11 0.25
N ALA A 139 12.27 -14.28 -0.37
CA ALA A 139 12.21 -14.42 -1.82
C ALA A 139 10.88 -13.92 -2.40
N THR A 140 10.89 -13.51 -3.66
CA THR A 140 9.67 -13.09 -4.37
C THR A 140 8.76 -14.29 -4.60
N VAL A 141 7.50 -14.17 -4.19
CA VAL A 141 6.45 -15.18 -4.36
C VAL A 141 5.49 -14.70 -5.44
N THR A 142 5.20 -15.56 -6.42
CA THR A 142 4.23 -15.29 -7.49
C THR A 142 2.89 -15.96 -7.19
N GLY A 143 1.78 -15.42 -7.75
CA GLY A 143 0.45 -16.00 -7.59
C GLY A 143 -0.17 -15.87 -6.18
N ASN A 144 0.38 -15.04 -5.32
CA ASN A 144 -0.16 -14.82 -3.97
C ASN A 144 -1.36 -13.86 -4.04
N THR A 145 -2.55 -14.38 -3.70
CA THR A 145 -3.81 -13.62 -3.74
C THR A 145 -3.91 -12.51 -2.67
N THR A 146 -3.11 -12.58 -1.60
CA THR A 146 -3.03 -11.51 -0.61
C THR A 146 -2.34 -10.27 -1.17
N CYS A 147 -1.37 -10.47 -2.06
CA CYS A 147 -0.64 -9.40 -2.75
C CYS A 147 -1.39 -8.91 -4.00
N TRP A 148 -1.89 -9.84 -4.80
CA TRP A 148 -2.56 -9.62 -6.08
C TRP A 148 -3.86 -10.47 -6.13
N PRO A 149 -5.00 -9.92 -5.67
CA PRO A 149 -6.30 -10.60 -5.75
C PRO A 149 -6.79 -10.74 -7.19
#